data_6be937ed5412ad8f011565468974fb98
#
_entry.id   6be937ed5412ad8f011565468974fb98
#
_cell.length_a   1.000
_cell.length_b   1.000
_cell.length_c   1.000
_cell.angle_alpha   90.00
_cell.angle_beta   90.00
_cell.angle_gamma   90.00
#
_symmetry.space_group_name_H-M   'P 1'
#
loop_
_entity.id
_entity.type
_entity.pdbx_description
1 polymer ?
#
loop_
_entity_poly.entity_id
_entity_poly.type
_entity_poly.pdbx_seq_one_letter_code
_entity_poly.pdbx_strand_id
1 'polypeptide(L)'
;VPDGEFPPIMTSPLTIAMPRPMAEALGWPKKAIGWSDLAALATDPEGWKKYGHPEWGEFRLGKTNPNLSTSGLHATVGAYFAATGTTSDLTEGDITAADNRKFVSDIEKAIVHYGHTTLTFLSNLLRADDRGQAMSYISAVTVEENSVWNYNQGNPALDPKDLGKRPKPKVPLVAIYPKEGTIYSDHPYVPLNWMDAEKRKVADEFLKFLHTERVQKRFTDHGFRDHQRRPGRHVTEANGLLPGEPKTTLSLPSDQILDLILKTWAELRKPANVLLVIDRSGSMQQTVPGTGKSKGDLAKEAAAEALAEFRGQDQVGLWVFSAARRQGERDWQEVVPLGRMTEAHRSLLRERLLGLTLSGGTGLYNTTAAAYEKMTGSRRGDAINAVVVMTDGKNERPGGLDLDGLIAKLGARREESVRVFTIGYGEDADQNVLRRIAEAADGAAYDSSDPNTIGDIFTEVISNF
;
A
#
# COMPACT_ATOMS: atom_id res chain seq x y z
N VAL A 1 -24.24 14.38 -3.18
CA VAL A 1 -23.29 15.48 -3.52
C VAL A 1 -23.90 16.25 -4.68
N PRO A 2 -23.85 17.60 -4.72
CA PRO A 2 -24.26 18.37 -5.90
C PRO A 2 -23.38 18.05 -7.10
N ASP A 3 -23.92 18.23 -8.30
CA ASP A 3 -23.12 18.18 -9.53
C ASP A 3 -22.32 19.50 -9.71
N GLY A 4 -21.12 19.42 -10.23
CA GLY A 4 -20.32 20.57 -10.58
C GLY A 4 -18.87 20.54 -10.05
N GLU A 5 -18.12 21.57 -10.42
CA GLU A 5 -16.78 21.81 -9.89
C GLU A 5 -16.86 22.51 -8.54
N PHE A 6 -16.03 22.08 -7.59
CA PHE A 6 -15.97 22.65 -6.26
C PHE A 6 -14.62 23.33 -6.02
N PRO A 7 -14.61 24.50 -5.37
CA PRO A 7 -13.37 25.21 -5.12
C PRO A 7 -12.48 24.42 -4.16
N PRO A 8 -11.17 24.31 -4.45
CA PRO A 8 -10.23 23.67 -3.55
C PRO A 8 -9.98 24.53 -2.31
N ILE A 9 -9.74 23.90 -1.17
CA ILE A 9 -9.28 24.59 0.05
C ILE A 9 -7.75 24.65 0.12
N MET A 10 -7.08 23.69 -0.44
CA MET A 10 -5.63 23.56 -0.61
C MET A 10 -5.36 22.55 -1.72
N THR A 11 -4.13 22.47 -2.20
CA THR A 11 -3.77 21.53 -3.27
C THR A 11 -2.45 20.83 -2.99
N SER A 12 -2.25 19.67 -3.60
CA SER A 12 -0.97 18.97 -3.64
C SER A 12 -0.83 18.19 -4.94
N PRO A 13 0.23 18.37 -5.75
CA PRO A 13 0.42 17.57 -6.93
C PRO A 13 0.86 16.15 -6.56
N LEU A 14 0.41 15.16 -7.34
CA LEU A 14 1.00 13.82 -7.28
C LEU A 14 2.46 13.91 -7.71
N THR A 15 3.33 13.20 -7.03
CA THR A 15 4.76 13.08 -7.33
C THR A 15 5.20 11.62 -7.30
N ILE A 16 6.38 11.37 -7.85
CA ILE A 16 7.07 10.10 -7.64
C ILE A 16 8.21 10.40 -6.67
N ALA A 17 7.97 10.09 -5.39
CA ALA A 17 8.99 10.25 -4.36
C ALA A 17 10.09 9.20 -4.53
N MET A 18 11.33 9.61 -4.44
CA MET A 18 12.50 8.73 -4.60
C MET A 18 13.55 9.05 -3.54
N PRO A 19 14.24 8.05 -2.97
CA PRO A 19 15.44 8.29 -2.17
C PRO A 19 16.39 9.23 -2.91
N ARG A 20 16.84 10.32 -2.25
CA ARG A 20 17.65 11.36 -2.88
C ARG A 20 18.84 10.80 -3.68
N PRO A 21 19.67 9.87 -3.17
CA PRO A 21 20.80 9.34 -3.94
C PRO A 21 20.38 8.69 -5.27
N MET A 22 19.25 7.96 -5.28
CA MET A 22 18.71 7.33 -6.48
C MET A 22 18.23 8.36 -7.49
N ALA A 23 17.52 9.39 -7.05
CA ALA A 23 17.08 10.46 -7.92
C ALA A 23 18.26 11.26 -8.52
N GLU A 24 19.28 11.53 -7.71
CA GLU A 24 20.52 12.21 -8.16
C GLU A 24 21.26 11.38 -9.20
N ALA A 25 21.31 10.05 -9.07
CA ALA A 25 21.88 9.15 -10.06
C ALA A 25 21.12 9.21 -11.40
N LEU A 26 19.80 9.50 -11.39
CA LEU A 26 19.01 9.72 -12.60
C LEU A 26 19.15 11.15 -13.15
N GLY A 27 19.76 12.07 -12.41
CA GLY A 27 20.03 13.45 -12.83
C GLY A 27 19.20 14.55 -12.16
N TRP A 28 18.38 14.18 -11.13
CA TRP A 28 17.66 15.17 -10.32
C TRP A 28 18.64 16.15 -9.65
N PRO A 29 18.35 17.44 -9.48
CA PRO A 29 17.11 18.15 -9.89
C PRO A 29 17.17 18.72 -11.33
N LYS A 30 18.27 18.55 -12.05
CA LYS A 30 18.52 19.23 -13.32
C LYS A 30 17.85 18.55 -14.51
N LYS A 31 17.74 17.21 -14.49
CA LYS A 31 17.08 16.44 -15.53
C LYS A 31 15.61 16.26 -15.21
N ALA A 32 14.74 16.55 -16.17
CA ALA A 32 13.35 16.19 -16.09
C ALA A 32 13.19 14.67 -16.19
N ILE A 33 12.64 14.04 -15.16
CA ILE A 33 12.41 12.61 -15.06
C ILE A 33 10.90 12.38 -15.10
N GLY A 34 10.44 11.27 -15.67
CA GLY A 34 9.03 10.94 -15.74
C GLY A 34 8.76 9.45 -15.82
N TRP A 35 7.52 9.11 -16.11
CA TRP A 35 7.07 7.73 -16.21
C TRP A 35 7.84 6.92 -17.25
N SER A 36 8.20 7.54 -18.39
CA SER A 36 8.98 6.88 -19.44
C SER A 36 10.39 6.49 -18.99
N ASP A 37 11.07 7.32 -18.16
CA ASP A 37 12.36 6.98 -17.58
C ASP A 37 12.23 5.82 -16.59
N LEU A 38 11.15 5.81 -15.77
CA LEU A 38 10.92 4.74 -14.79
C LEU A 38 10.48 3.43 -15.45
N ALA A 39 9.67 3.46 -16.51
CA ALA A 39 9.31 2.28 -17.28
C ALA A 39 10.55 1.64 -17.93
N ALA A 40 11.45 2.47 -18.47
CA ALA A 40 12.72 2.00 -19.02
C ALA A 40 13.60 1.35 -17.94
N LEU A 41 13.69 1.95 -16.75
CA LEU A 41 14.46 1.39 -15.63
C LEU A 41 13.83 0.10 -15.08
N ALA A 42 12.50 0.03 -15.03
CA ALA A 42 11.73 -1.12 -14.55
C ALA A 42 11.91 -2.38 -15.43
N THR A 43 12.21 -2.17 -16.71
CA THR A 43 12.39 -3.26 -17.68
C THR A 43 13.85 -3.51 -18.05
N ASP A 44 14.78 -2.70 -17.54
CA ASP A 44 16.22 -2.86 -17.78
C ASP A 44 16.79 -3.99 -16.89
N PRO A 45 17.31 -5.09 -17.46
CA PRO A 45 17.87 -6.19 -16.68
C PRO A 45 19.13 -5.80 -15.88
N GLU A 46 19.79 -4.71 -16.24
CA GLU A 46 20.91 -4.18 -15.47
C GLU A 46 20.48 -3.31 -14.29
N GLY A 47 19.23 -2.83 -14.30
CA GLY A 47 18.66 -2.01 -13.21
C GLY A 47 19.58 -0.84 -12.82
N TRP A 48 19.85 -0.71 -11.54
CA TRP A 48 20.70 0.36 -11.00
C TRP A 48 22.18 0.20 -11.31
N LYS A 49 22.64 -0.99 -11.74
CA LYS A 49 24.03 -1.21 -12.17
C LYS A 49 24.42 -0.28 -13.33
N LYS A 50 23.48 0.02 -14.23
CA LYS A 50 23.67 0.98 -15.34
C LYS A 50 24.06 2.38 -14.86
N TYR A 51 23.67 2.73 -13.65
CA TYR A 51 23.97 4.01 -13.00
C TYR A 51 25.15 3.92 -12.02
N GLY A 52 25.87 2.80 -12.00
CA GLY A 52 27.04 2.59 -11.15
C GLY A 52 26.72 2.06 -9.73
N HIS A 53 25.47 1.65 -9.50
CA HIS A 53 24.96 1.23 -8.19
C HIS A 53 24.36 -0.19 -8.20
N PRO A 54 25.16 -1.24 -8.47
CA PRO A 54 24.65 -2.62 -8.47
C PRO A 54 24.08 -3.06 -7.13
N GLU A 55 24.52 -2.45 -6.02
CA GLU A 55 24.05 -2.71 -4.67
C GLU A 55 22.59 -2.31 -4.41
N TRP A 56 21.98 -1.47 -5.27
CA TRP A 56 20.57 -1.11 -5.17
C TRP A 56 19.64 -2.12 -5.84
N GLY A 57 20.20 -3.07 -6.62
CA GLY A 57 19.46 -4.14 -7.26
C GLY A 57 18.56 -3.68 -8.42
N GLU A 58 17.39 -4.31 -8.52
CA GLU A 58 16.36 -3.95 -9.50
C GLU A 58 15.58 -2.72 -9.07
N PHE A 59 14.96 -2.03 -10.02
CA PHE A 59 14.04 -0.92 -9.73
C PHE A 59 12.77 -1.44 -9.03
N ARG A 60 12.42 -0.84 -7.89
CA ARG A 60 11.29 -1.21 -7.05
C ARG A 60 10.35 -0.03 -6.87
N LEU A 61 9.11 -0.16 -7.33
CA LEU A 61 8.10 0.88 -7.23
C LEU A 61 7.07 0.53 -6.18
N GLY A 62 6.74 1.49 -5.30
CA GLY A 62 5.59 1.47 -4.42
C GLY A 62 4.46 2.28 -5.02
N LYS A 63 3.26 1.77 -4.89
CA LYS A 63 2.05 2.41 -5.37
C LYS A 63 0.88 1.97 -4.51
N THR A 64 -0.05 2.84 -4.23
CA THR A 64 -1.30 2.47 -3.57
C THR A 64 -2.28 1.86 -4.57
N ASN A 65 -3.21 1.04 -4.06
CA ASN A 65 -4.27 0.44 -4.88
C ASN A 65 -5.19 1.54 -5.45
N PRO A 66 -5.34 1.68 -6.78
CA PRO A 66 -6.12 2.74 -7.40
C PRO A 66 -7.63 2.67 -7.12
N ASN A 67 -8.16 1.52 -6.68
CA ASN A 67 -9.56 1.40 -6.27
C ASN A 67 -9.82 2.00 -4.87
N LEU A 68 -8.78 2.19 -4.04
CA LEU A 68 -8.90 2.58 -2.64
C LEU A 68 -8.19 3.91 -2.33
N SER A 69 -7.30 4.36 -3.21
CA SER A 69 -6.46 5.53 -2.97
C SER A 69 -6.40 6.44 -4.18
N THR A 70 -6.68 7.72 -3.97
CA THR A 70 -6.58 8.76 -4.99
C THR A 70 -5.16 8.85 -5.58
N SER A 71 -4.11 8.73 -4.77
CA SER A 71 -2.72 8.71 -5.24
C SER A 71 -2.46 7.55 -6.20
N GLY A 72 -3.00 6.36 -5.91
CA GLY A 72 -2.90 5.19 -6.79
C GLY A 72 -3.66 5.38 -8.10
N LEU A 73 -4.86 5.98 -8.04
CA LEU A 73 -5.65 6.33 -9.21
C LEU A 73 -4.93 7.35 -10.08
N HIS A 74 -4.49 8.47 -9.50
CA HIS A 74 -3.74 9.50 -10.21
C HIS A 74 -2.45 8.97 -10.85
N ALA A 75 -1.73 8.06 -10.17
CA ALA A 75 -0.54 7.41 -10.71
C ALA A 75 -0.87 6.53 -11.92
N THR A 76 -1.98 5.78 -11.87
CA THR A 76 -2.43 4.94 -12.98
C THR A 76 -2.85 5.77 -14.18
N VAL A 77 -3.62 6.84 -13.95
CA VAL A 77 -4.02 7.80 -15.00
C VAL A 77 -2.79 8.48 -15.60
N GLY A 78 -1.85 8.94 -14.76
CA GLY A 78 -0.59 9.55 -15.20
C GLY A 78 0.26 8.62 -16.09
N ALA A 79 0.27 7.32 -15.80
CA ALA A 79 0.95 6.33 -16.63
C ALA A 79 0.30 6.20 -18.02
N TYR A 80 -1.03 6.26 -18.12
CA TYR A 80 -1.72 6.29 -19.43
C TYR A 80 -1.42 7.56 -20.21
N PHE A 81 -1.43 8.74 -19.57
CA PHE A 81 -1.02 9.99 -20.23
C PHE A 81 0.42 9.92 -20.73
N ALA A 82 1.31 9.32 -19.97
CA ALA A 82 2.70 9.12 -20.40
C ALA A 82 2.81 8.16 -21.59
N ALA A 83 1.98 7.11 -21.64
CA ALA A 83 1.94 6.16 -22.74
C ALA A 83 1.43 6.83 -24.05
N THR A 84 0.43 7.69 -23.95
CA THR A 84 -0.18 8.36 -25.10
C THR A 84 0.56 9.61 -25.55
N GLY A 85 1.30 10.26 -24.65
CA GLY A 85 1.93 11.56 -24.88
C GLY A 85 0.93 12.73 -24.92
N THR A 86 -0.32 12.51 -24.49
CA THR A 86 -1.36 13.56 -24.35
C THR A 86 -1.40 14.10 -22.92
N THR A 87 -2.16 15.19 -22.69
CA THR A 87 -2.32 15.80 -21.36
C THR A 87 -3.78 15.98 -20.96
N SER A 88 -4.70 15.66 -21.87
CA SER A 88 -6.15 15.69 -21.68
C SER A 88 -6.83 14.68 -22.60
N ASP A 89 -8.13 14.47 -22.39
CA ASP A 89 -9.02 13.77 -23.31
C ASP A 89 -8.60 12.33 -23.64
N LEU A 90 -8.18 11.54 -22.64
CA LEU A 90 -7.99 10.11 -22.81
C LEU A 90 -9.28 9.44 -23.34
N THR A 91 -9.13 8.59 -24.33
CA THR A 91 -10.22 7.87 -24.99
C THR A 91 -10.22 6.37 -24.64
N GLU A 92 -11.30 5.68 -24.94
CA GLU A 92 -11.35 4.20 -24.84
C GLU A 92 -10.26 3.54 -25.72
N GLY A 93 -10.01 4.09 -26.91
CA GLY A 93 -8.96 3.63 -27.81
C GLY A 93 -7.57 3.72 -27.16
N ASP A 94 -7.30 4.80 -26.41
CA ASP A 94 -6.03 4.97 -25.70
C ASP A 94 -5.85 3.94 -24.59
N ILE A 95 -6.91 3.62 -23.85
CA ILE A 95 -6.84 2.65 -22.75
C ILE A 95 -6.70 1.22 -23.26
N THR A 96 -7.30 0.91 -24.41
CA THR A 96 -7.30 -0.45 -24.98
C THR A 96 -6.17 -0.74 -25.95
N ALA A 97 -5.45 0.29 -26.43
CA ALA A 97 -4.31 0.15 -27.33
C ALA A 97 -3.22 -0.75 -26.73
N ALA A 98 -2.73 -1.72 -27.49
CA ALA A 98 -1.79 -2.73 -27.02
C ALA A 98 -0.48 -2.13 -26.49
N ASP A 99 0.07 -1.11 -27.17
CA ASP A 99 1.32 -0.45 -26.76
C ASP A 99 1.16 0.33 -25.47
N ASN A 100 0.03 1.03 -25.28
CA ASN A 100 -0.26 1.76 -24.05
C ASN A 100 -0.47 0.80 -22.87
N ARG A 101 -1.21 -0.29 -23.09
CA ARG A 101 -1.39 -1.36 -22.10
C ARG A 101 -0.04 -1.99 -21.72
N LYS A 102 0.82 -2.21 -22.71
CA LYS A 102 2.18 -2.74 -22.46
C LYS A 102 2.98 -1.78 -21.60
N PHE A 103 2.97 -0.48 -21.92
CA PHE A 103 3.69 0.53 -21.14
C PHE A 103 3.22 0.56 -19.67
N VAL A 104 1.92 0.58 -19.42
CA VAL A 104 1.35 0.54 -18.07
C VAL A 104 1.74 -0.77 -17.37
N SER A 105 1.63 -1.91 -18.06
CA SER A 105 2.02 -3.22 -17.52
C SER A 105 3.50 -3.27 -17.15
N ASP A 106 4.38 -2.66 -17.93
CA ASP A 106 5.82 -2.63 -17.63
C ASP A 106 6.12 -1.83 -16.35
N ILE A 107 5.39 -0.75 -16.08
CA ILE A 107 5.44 -0.03 -14.79
C ILE A 107 4.91 -0.92 -13.65
N GLU A 108 3.76 -1.57 -13.85
CA GLU A 108 3.14 -2.42 -12.84
C GLU A 108 4.03 -3.63 -12.45
N LYS A 109 4.85 -4.16 -13.35
CA LYS A 109 5.81 -5.23 -13.04
C LYS A 109 6.84 -4.85 -11.99
N ALA A 110 7.21 -3.56 -11.90
CA ALA A 110 8.15 -3.06 -10.90
C ALA A 110 7.52 -2.88 -9.52
N ILE A 111 6.18 -3.03 -9.40
CA ILE A 111 5.49 -2.90 -8.12
C ILE A 111 5.96 -4.01 -7.17
N VAL A 112 6.37 -3.60 -5.97
CA VAL A 112 6.80 -4.55 -4.92
C VAL A 112 5.61 -5.05 -4.09
N HIS A 113 4.68 -4.16 -3.80
CA HIS A 113 3.33 -4.42 -3.30
C HIS A 113 2.50 -3.15 -3.47
N TYR A 114 1.19 -3.28 -3.53
CA TYR A 114 0.29 -2.15 -3.41
C TYR A 114 0.11 -1.78 -1.94
N GLY A 115 -0.21 -0.54 -1.64
CA GLY A 115 -0.54 -0.10 -0.29
C GLY A 115 -2.00 0.32 -0.22
N HIS A 116 -2.63 0.17 0.94
CA HIS A 116 -3.94 0.74 1.18
C HIS A 116 -3.86 2.28 1.22
N THR A 117 -2.87 2.81 1.95
CA THR A 117 -2.62 4.25 2.03
C THR A 117 -1.14 4.59 1.81
N THR A 118 -0.87 5.80 1.31
CA THR A 118 0.48 6.34 1.22
C THR A 118 1.13 6.48 2.59
N LEU A 119 0.33 6.76 3.63
CA LEU A 119 0.82 6.98 5.00
C LEU A 119 1.42 5.70 5.60
N THR A 120 0.75 4.57 5.44
CA THR A 120 1.25 3.25 5.87
C THR A 120 2.54 2.93 5.13
N PHE A 121 2.57 3.16 3.81
CA PHE A 121 3.74 2.89 2.98
C PHE A 121 4.96 3.70 3.43
N LEU A 122 4.80 5.02 3.60
CA LEU A 122 5.87 5.91 4.05
C LEU A 122 6.31 5.62 5.49
N SER A 123 5.39 5.21 6.37
CA SER A 123 5.73 4.79 7.73
C SER A 123 6.60 3.53 7.73
N ASN A 124 6.32 2.56 6.86
CA ASN A 124 7.15 1.36 6.68
C ASN A 124 8.52 1.72 6.10
N LEU A 125 8.58 2.65 5.15
CA LEU A 125 9.84 3.15 4.59
C LEU A 125 10.69 3.82 5.66
N LEU A 126 10.11 4.67 6.53
CA LEU A 126 10.87 5.31 7.62
C LEU A 126 11.42 4.28 8.60
N ARG A 127 10.65 3.24 8.93
CA ARG A 127 11.17 2.14 9.77
C ARG A 127 12.31 1.37 9.08
N ALA A 128 12.24 1.20 7.77
CA ALA A 128 13.34 0.62 6.99
C ALA A 128 14.57 1.54 7.03
N ASP A 129 14.39 2.86 6.94
CA ASP A 129 15.45 3.85 7.05
C ASP A 129 16.13 3.83 8.43
N ASP A 130 15.36 3.72 9.51
CA ASP A 130 15.89 3.56 10.88
C ASP A 130 16.87 2.39 10.98
N ARG A 131 16.60 1.30 10.23
CA ARG A 131 17.46 0.11 10.14
C ARG A 131 18.58 0.21 9.08
N GLY A 132 18.68 1.35 8.37
CA GLY A 132 19.63 1.52 7.27
C GLY A 132 19.26 0.77 5.99
N GLN A 133 17.99 0.49 5.78
CA GLN A 133 17.46 -0.35 4.68
C GLN A 133 16.55 0.42 3.72
N ALA A 134 16.49 1.76 3.78
CA ALA A 134 15.63 2.56 2.91
C ALA A 134 15.87 2.26 1.42
N MET A 135 17.14 2.19 1.00
CA MET A 135 17.53 1.97 -0.39
C MET A 135 17.20 0.57 -0.92
N SER A 136 17.14 -0.44 -0.06
CA SER A 136 16.74 -1.80 -0.43
C SER A 136 15.25 -2.04 -0.30
N TYR A 137 14.52 -1.20 0.48
CA TYR A 137 13.08 -1.31 0.64
C TYR A 137 12.35 -0.88 -0.63
N ILE A 138 12.73 0.26 -1.22
CA ILE A 138 12.05 0.84 -2.37
C ILE A 138 12.97 1.76 -3.16
N SER A 139 12.77 1.85 -4.47
CA SER A 139 13.43 2.82 -5.35
C SER A 139 12.60 4.08 -5.56
N ALA A 140 11.28 3.94 -5.60
CA ALA A 140 10.36 5.07 -5.76
C ALA A 140 8.97 4.73 -5.19
N VAL A 141 8.18 5.75 -4.85
CA VAL A 141 6.78 5.59 -4.41
C VAL A 141 5.93 6.75 -4.91
N THR A 142 4.72 6.45 -5.38
CA THR A 142 3.77 7.49 -5.81
C THR A 142 3.03 8.07 -4.62
N VAL A 143 3.25 9.36 -4.34
CA VAL A 143 2.66 10.09 -3.22
C VAL A 143 2.48 11.57 -3.59
N GLU A 144 1.66 12.30 -2.86
CA GLU A 144 1.52 13.74 -2.98
C GLU A 144 2.79 14.48 -2.49
N GLU A 145 3.04 15.66 -3.04
CA GLU A 145 4.17 16.53 -2.69
C GLU A 145 4.28 16.80 -1.19
N ASN A 146 3.16 17.08 -0.52
CA ASN A 146 3.14 17.32 0.92
C ASN A 146 3.58 16.09 1.73
N SER A 147 3.36 14.90 1.24
CA SER A 147 3.80 13.66 1.88
C SER A 147 5.33 13.51 1.85
N VAL A 148 5.98 13.94 0.76
CA VAL A 148 7.45 13.98 0.69
C VAL A 148 8.03 14.93 1.73
N TRP A 149 7.46 16.12 1.87
CA TRP A 149 7.90 17.07 2.91
C TRP A 149 7.73 16.50 4.31
N ASN A 150 6.55 15.96 4.62
CA ASN A 150 6.26 15.38 5.94
C ASN A 150 7.18 14.19 6.27
N TYR A 151 7.42 13.29 5.32
CA TYR A 151 8.38 12.21 5.49
C TYR A 151 9.76 12.76 5.87
N ASN A 152 10.25 13.78 5.16
CA ASN A 152 11.54 14.43 5.42
C ASN A 152 11.59 15.20 6.75
N GLN A 153 10.43 15.44 7.39
CA GLN A 153 10.37 15.97 8.77
C GLN A 153 10.24 14.84 9.83
N GLY A 154 10.30 13.56 9.44
CA GLY A 154 10.09 12.42 10.34
C GLY A 154 8.63 12.17 10.70
N ASN A 155 7.69 12.69 9.89
CA ASN A 155 6.24 12.57 10.09
C ASN A 155 5.53 11.89 8.91
N PRO A 156 5.83 10.62 8.58
CA PRO A 156 5.26 9.93 7.44
C PRO A 156 3.74 9.71 7.55
N ALA A 157 3.20 9.68 8.77
CA ALA A 157 1.78 9.48 9.04
C ALA A 157 0.94 10.77 8.97
N LEU A 158 1.57 11.92 8.69
CA LEU A 158 0.92 13.24 8.67
C LEU A 158 0.22 13.62 10.00
N ASP A 159 0.57 12.99 11.12
CA ASP A 159 0.00 13.35 12.41
C ASP A 159 0.62 14.69 12.89
N PRO A 160 -0.18 15.75 13.08
CA PRO A 160 0.33 17.03 13.56
C PRO A 160 1.00 16.94 14.93
N LYS A 161 0.63 15.93 15.73
CA LYS A 161 1.22 15.69 17.05
C LYS A 161 2.65 15.15 16.96
N ASP A 162 3.01 14.51 15.87
CA ASP A 162 4.32 13.88 15.66
C ASP A 162 5.31 14.82 14.93
N LEU A 163 4.81 15.88 14.31
CA LEU A 163 5.64 16.82 13.57
C LEU A 163 6.73 17.44 14.48
N GLY A 164 7.98 17.24 14.09
CA GLY A 164 9.15 17.74 14.84
C GLY A 164 9.53 16.93 16.09
N LYS A 165 8.83 15.82 16.39
CA LYS A 165 9.16 14.96 17.55
C LYS A 165 10.09 13.81 17.22
N ARG A 166 10.12 13.38 15.97
CA ARG A 166 11.03 12.31 15.51
C ARG A 166 12.23 12.88 14.76
N PRO A 167 13.37 12.18 14.77
CA PRO A 167 14.49 12.53 13.91
C PRO A 167 14.07 12.51 12.43
N LYS A 168 14.72 13.33 11.63
CA LYS A 168 14.58 13.27 10.17
C LYS A 168 15.13 11.94 9.65
N PRO A 169 14.62 11.41 8.51
CA PRO A 169 15.17 10.20 7.92
C PRO A 169 16.65 10.37 7.57
N LYS A 170 17.42 9.28 7.65
CA LYS A 170 18.83 9.23 7.23
C LYS A 170 18.94 9.41 5.72
N VAL A 171 17.98 8.83 4.97
CA VAL A 171 17.85 8.97 3.52
C VAL A 171 16.59 9.77 3.22
N PRO A 172 16.70 11.07 2.93
CA PRO A 172 15.55 11.88 2.60
C PRO A 172 14.99 11.49 1.21
N LEU A 173 13.71 11.72 1.02
CA LEU A 173 13.05 11.61 -0.28
C LEU A 173 13.13 12.95 -1.05
N VAL A 174 13.09 12.85 -2.37
CA VAL A 174 12.85 13.98 -3.26
C VAL A 174 11.63 13.72 -4.12
N ALA A 175 10.91 14.77 -4.49
CA ALA A 175 9.78 14.71 -5.40
C ALA A 175 10.26 14.81 -6.84
N ILE A 176 9.94 13.80 -7.63
CA ILE A 176 10.00 13.84 -9.09
C ILE A 176 8.61 14.20 -9.58
N TYR A 177 8.51 15.31 -10.28
CA TYR A 177 7.31 15.75 -10.98
C TYR A 177 7.41 15.19 -12.40
N PRO A 178 6.57 14.21 -12.78
CA PRO A 178 6.70 13.57 -14.09
C PRO A 178 6.73 14.59 -15.22
N LYS A 179 7.72 14.47 -16.11
CA LYS A 179 7.89 15.38 -17.25
C LYS A 179 6.70 15.35 -18.21
N GLU A 180 5.96 14.25 -18.22
CA GLU A 180 4.72 14.08 -19.00
C GLU A 180 3.54 14.86 -18.39
N GLY A 181 3.67 15.26 -17.13
CA GLY A 181 2.66 16.00 -16.38
C GLY A 181 2.16 15.25 -15.16
N THR A 182 1.42 15.94 -14.31
CA THR A 182 0.83 15.35 -13.11
C THR A 182 -0.56 15.92 -12.81
N ILE A 183 -1.29 15.21 -11.96
CA ILE A 183 -2.62 15.57 -11.47
C ILE A 183 -2.48 16.18 -10.09
N TYR A 184 -3.27 17.21 -9.80
CA TYR A 184 -3.38 17.78 -8.45
C TYR A 184 -4.50 17.12 -7.67
N SER A 185 -4.21 16.75 -6.43
CA SER A 185 -5.23 16.53 -5.40
C SER A 185 -5.69 17.91 -4.92
N ASP A 186 -6.94 18.24 -5.16
CA ASP A 186 -7.48 19.60 -5.02
C ASP A 186 -8.24 19.85 -3.71
N HIS A 187 -8.47 18.82 -2.88
CA HIS A 187 -9.17 18.92 -1.58
C HIS A 187 -10.41 19.80 -1.65
N PRO A 188 -11.47 19.38 -2.38
CA PRO A 188 -12.60 20.23 -2.71
C PRO A 188 -13.48 20.57 -1.50
N TYR A 189 -13.98 21.80 -1.45
CA TYR A 189 -15.01 22.21 -0.50
C TYR A 189 -16.40 21.95 -1.09
N VAL A 190 -17.08 20.94 -0.57
CA VAL A 190 -18.35 20.45 -1.13
C VAL A 190 -19.54 20.80 -0.23
N PRO A 191 -20.34 21.83 -0.54
CA PRO A 191 -21.60 22.08 0.15
C PRO A 191 -22.63 21.01 -0.23
N LEU A 192 -23.28 20.39 0.75
CA LEU A 192 -24.18 19.26 0.53
C LEU A 192 -25.60 19.75 0.12
N ASN A 193 -26.34 18.94 -0.66
CA ASN A 193 -27.65 19.29 -1.22
C ASN A 193 -28.74 19.54 -0.15
N TRP A 194 -28.60 18.97 1.05
CA TRP A 194 -29.56 19.15 2.15
C TRP A 194 -29.45 20.50 2.87
N MET A 195 -28.47 21.36 2.51
CA MET A 195 -28.33 22.69 3.10
C MET A 195 -29.46 23.61 2.65
N ASP A 196 -30.13 24.24 3.62
CA ASP A 196 -31.01 25.36 3.36
C ASP A 196 -30.22 26.66 3.04
N ALA A 197 -30.90 27.74 2.70
CA ALA A 197 -30.28 28.98 2.30
C ALA A 197 -29.42 29.63 3.40
N GLU A 198 -29.80 29.48 4.67
CA GLU A 198 -29.04 30.03 5.80
C GLU A 198 -27.75 29.25 6.02
N LYS A 199 -27.82 27.91 6.02
CA LYS A 199 -26.63 27.06 6.11
C LYS A 199 -25.69 27.27 4.92
N ARG A 200 -26.24 27.43 3.71
CA ARG A 200 -25.46 27.73 2.52
C ARG A 200 -24.67 29.02 2.67
N LYS A 201 -25.33 30.10 3.17
CA LYS A 201 -24.65 31.36 3.43
C LYS A 201 -23.50 31.22 4.42
N VAL A 202 -23.70 30.46 5.50
CA VAL A 202 -22.62 30.19 6.49
C VAL A 202 -21.49 29.38 5.86
N ALA A 203 -21.81 28.38 5.04
CA ALA A 203 -20.82 27.56 4.33
C ALA A 203 -19.98 28.43 3.35
N ASP A 204 -20.61 29.37 2.63
CA ASP A 204 -19.92 30.29 1.72
C ASP A 204 -18.99 31.25 2.50
N GLU A 205 -19.42 31.77 3.65
CA GLU A 205 -18.56 32.58 4.52
C GLU A 205 -17.39 31.77 5.11
N PHE A 206 -17.63 30.51 5.46
CA PHE A 206 -16.56 29.63 5.92
C PHE A 206 -15.53 29.34 4.82
N LEU A 207 -15.97 29.13 3.57
CA LEU A 207 -15.05 28.98 2.45
C LEU A 207 -14.20 30.25 2.24
N LYS A 208 -14.83 31.45 2.31
CA LYS A 208 -14.08 32.73 2.25
C LYS A 208 -13.04 32.81 3.37
N PHE A 209 -13.38 32.38 4.59
CA PHE A 209 -12.45 32.33 5.70
C PHE A 209 -11.29 31.36 5.43
N LEU A 210 -11.56 30.17 4.89
CA LEU A 210 -10.52 29.19 4.50
C LEU A 210 -9.57 29.75 3.44
N HIS A 211 -10.06 30.60 2.54
CA HIS A 211 -9.27 31.23 1.50
C HIS A 211 -8.50 32.48 1.95
N THR A 212 -8.65 32.93 3.22
CA THR A 212 -7.86 34.07 3.71
C THR A 212 -6.37 33.72 3.76
N GLU A 213 -5.51 34.71 3.52
CA GLU A 213 -4.05 34.54 3.55
C GLU A 213 -3.56 33.88 4.84
N ARG A 214 -4.14 34.25 5.98
CA ARG A 214 -3.81 33.68 7.28
C ARG A 214 -4.07 32.17 7.35
N VAL A 215 -5.18 31.69 6.80
CA VAL A 215 -5.53 30.27 6.80
C VAL A 215 -4.73 29.52 5.74
N GLN A 216 -4.60 30.08 4.53
CA GLN A 216 -3.79 29.50 3.46
C GLN A 216 -2.33 29.33 3.87
N LYS A 217 -1.77 30.30 4.63
CA LYS A 217 -0.45 30.14 5.23
C LYS A 217 -0.34 28.91 6.13
N ARG A 218 -1.38 28.56 6.88
CA ARG A 218 -1.37 27.34 7.71
C ARG A 218 -1.27 26.07 6.87
N PHE A 219 -2.04 25.98 5.79
CA PHE A 219 -1.94 24.82 4.88
C PHE A 219 -0.54 24.73 4.27
N THR A 220 0.03 25.84 3.80
CA THR A 220 1.37 25.85 3.23
C THR A 220 2.47 25.60 4.27
N ASP A 221 2.27 25.95 5.54
CA ASP A 221 3.16 25.59 6.66
C ASP A 221 3.16 24.09 6.97
N HIS A 222 2.15 23.33 6.49
CA HIS A 222 2.06 21.87 6.56
C HIS A 222 2.44 21.15 5.25
N GLY A 223 3.11 21.83 4.34
CA GLY A 223 3.65 21.25 3.10
C GLY A 223 2.70 21.21 1.92
N PHE A 224 1.46 21.70 2.05
CA PHE A 224 0.54 21.86 0.93
C PHE A 224 0.87 23.09 0.08
N ARG A 225 0.33 23.13 -1.11
CA ARG A 225 0.19 24.39 -1.88
C ARG A 225 -1.15 25.06 -1.54
N ASP A 226 -1.25 26.35 -1.78
CA ASP A 226 -2.50 27.05 -1.54
C ASP A 226 -3.59 26.64 -2.55
N HIS A 227 -4.82 27.14 -2.36
CA HIS A 227 -5.97 26.88 -3.24
C HIS A 227 -5.76 27.33 -4.70
N GLN A 228 -4.75 28.16 -4.97
CA GLN A 228 -4.36 28.62 -6.30
C GLN A 228 -3.09 27.90 -6.82
N ARG A 229 -2.70 26.76 -6.19
CA ARG A 229 -1.52 25.95 -6.54
C ARG A 229 -0.18 26.64 -6.31
N ARG A 230 -0.15 27.79 -5.62
CA ARG A 230 1.10 28.49 -5.32
C ARG A 230 1.88 27.76 -4.23
N PRO A 231 3.20 27.53 -4.41
CA PRO A 231 4.01 26.83 -3.43
C PRO A 231 4.21 27.67 -2.17
N GLY A 232 4.20 27.02 -1.01
CA GLY A 232 4.59 27.63 0.26
C GLY A 232 6.09 27.64 0.48
N ARG A 233 6.52 28.22 1.59
CA ARG A 233 7.96 28.36 1.98
C ARG A 233 8.71 27.02 2.10
N HIS A 234 8.02 25.92 2.29
CA HIS A 234 8.62 24.60 2.46
C HIS A 234 8.87 23.87 1.14
N VAL A 235 8.27 24.34 0.04
CA VAL A 235 8.52 23.80 -1.31
C VAL A 235 9.84 24.38 -1.81
N THR A 236 10.94 23.70 -1.49
CA THR A 236 12.32 24.08 -1.84
C THR A 236 13.15 22.87 -2.20
N GLU A 237 14.17 23.04 -3.03
CA GLU A 237 15.12 21.97 -3.40
C GLU A 237 15.81 21.37 -2.19
N ALA A 238 16.15 22.17 -1.17
CA ALA A 238 16.73 21.70 0.08
C ALA A 238 15.82 20.68 0.81
N ASN A 239 14.50 20.87 0.72
CA ASN A 239 13.50 19.97 1.25
C ASN A 239 13.13 18.82 0.29
N GLY A 240 13.80 18.71 -0.86
CA GLY A 240 13.52 17.70 -1.86
C GLY A 240 12.38 18.06 -2.81
N LEU A 241 11.93 19.32 -2.84
CA LEU A 241 10.78 19.77 -3.61
C LEU A 241 11.19 20.90 -4.56
N LEU A 242 10.52 21.02 -5.71
CA LEU A 242 10.85 22.02 -6.71
C LEU A 242 9.71 23.06 -6.85
N PRO A 243 9.92 24.31 -6.45
CA PRO A 243 8.85 25.33 -6.45
C PRO A 243 8.35 25.71 -7.85
N GLY A 244 9.18 25.50 -8.88
CA GLY A 244 8.83 25.74 -10.28
C GLY A 244 8.12 24.58 -10.98
N GLU A 245 7.87 23.47 -10.29
CA GLU A 245 7.15 22.29 -10.79
C GLU A 245 5.77 22.16 -10.15
N PRO A 246 4.85 21.39 -10.77
CA PRO A 246 4.94 20.76 -12.09
C PRO A 246 4.80 21.80 -13.23
N LYS A 247 5.44 21.53 -14.38
CA LYS A 247 5.29 22.35 -15.60
C LYS A 247 3.99 22.07 -16.32
N THR A 248 3.56 20.81 -16.30
CA THR A 248 2.39 20.33 -17.01
C THR A 248 1.39 19.76 -16.01
N THR A 249 0.14 20.19 -16.08
CA THR A 249 -0.97 19.64 -15.33
C THR A 249 -1.80 18.77 -16.26
N LEU A 250 -2.14 17.58 -15.81
CA LEU A 250 -3.03 16.64 -16.50
C LEU A 250 -4.46 16.86 -16.04
N SER A 251 -5.40 16.73 -16.96
CA SER A 251 -6.83 16.76 -16.66
C SER A 251 -7.33 15.36 -16.29
N LEU A 252 -8.21 15.25 -15.29
CA LEU A 252 -8.86 13.99 -15.01
C LEU A 252 -9.74 13.58 -16.20
N PRO A 253 -9.67 12.29 -16.63
CA PRO A 253 -10.58 11.77 -17.64
C PRO A 253 -12.03 11.73 -17.15
N SER A 254 -12.98 11.50 -18.07
CA SER A 254 -14.39 11.27 -17.70
C SER A 254 -14.55 10.02 -16.81
N ASP A 255 -15.65 9.97 -16.04
CA ASP A 255 -15.95 8.83 -15.16
C ASP A 255 -15.94 7.49 -15.91
N GLN A 256 -16.45 7.48 -17.15
CA GLN A 256 -16.44 6.27 -18.00
C GLN A 256 -15.02 5.79 -18.32
N ILE A 257 -14.11 6.71 -18.59
CA ILE A 257 -12.71 6.39 -18.85
C ILE A 257 -11.99 5.99 -17.56
N LEU A 258 -12.29 6.64 -16.43
CA LEU A 258 -11.75 6.24 -15.12
C LEU A 258 -12.16 4.80 -14.77
N ASP A 259 -13.44 4.44 -14.96
CA ASP A 259 -13.94 3.07 -14.76
C ASP A 259 -13.23 2.07 -15.68
N LEU A 260 -12.99 2.43 -16.94
CA LEU A 260 -12.27 1.58 -17.88
C LEU A 260 -10.80 1.41 -17.48
N ILE A 261 -10.15 2.48 -17.02
CA ILE A 261 -8.78 2.43 -16.48
C ILE A 261 -8.70 1.46 -15.30
N LEU A 262 -9.61 1.54 -14.33
CA LEU A 262 -9.64 0.66 -13.17
C LEU A 262 -9.88 -0.81 -13.55
N LYS A 263 -10.81 -1.08 -14.48
CA LYS A 263 -11.05 -2.42 -15.01
C LYS A 263 -9.82 -2.99 -15.71
N THR A 264 -9.18 -2.17 -16.55
CA THR A 264 -7.98 -2.55 -17.29
C THR A 264 -6.79 -2.75 -16.34
N TRP A 265 -6.63 -1.88 -15.34
CA TRP A 265 -5.59 -2.05 -14.32
C TRP A 265 -5.71 -3.40 -13.59
N ALA A 266 -6.91 -3.85 -13.27
CA ALA A 266 -7.13 -5.15 -12.63
C ALA A 266 -6.59 -6.33 -13.46
N GLU A 267 -6.47 -6.17 -14.79
CA GLU A 267 -5.84 -7.16 -15.67
C GLU A 267 -4.32 -6.97 -15.79
N LEU A 268 -3.83 -5.73 -15.73
CA LEU A 268 -2.44 -5.37 -15.94
C LEU A 268 -1.59 -5.40 -14.67
N ARG A 269 -2.22 -5.29 -13.49
CA ARG A 269 -1.52 -5.29 -12.20
C ARG A 269 -0.67 -6.55 -12.02
N LYS A 270 0.37 -6.43 -11.23
CA LYS A 270 1.20 -7.57 -10.86
C LYS A 270 0.33 -8.64 -10.17
N PRO A 271 0.39 -9.91 -10.58
CA PRO A 271 -0.39 -10.96 -9.94
C PRO A 271 0.02 -11.18 -8.48
N ALA A 272 -0.90 -11.70 -7.69
CA ALA A 272 -0.66 -12.13 -6.32
C ALA A 272 -0.33 -13.63 -6.24
N ASN A 273 0.55 -14.01 -5.33
CA ASN A 273 0.83 -15.39 -4.92
C ASN A 273 0.82 -15.42 -3.39
N VAL A 274 -0.32 -15.78 -2.79
CA VAL A 274 -0.63 -15.53 -1.38
C VAL A 274 -0.96 -16.81 -0.65
N LEU A 275 -0.33 -17.01 0.52
CA LEU A 275 -0.69 -18.06 1.47
C LEU A 275 -1.42 -17.42 2.65
N LEU A 276 -2.72 -17.69 2.76
CA LEU A 276 -3.52 -17.35 3.93
C LEU A 276 -3.24 -18.36 5.05
N VAL A 277 -2.94 -17.87 6.25
CA VAL A 277 -2.58 -18.67 7.43
C VAL A 277 -3.45 -18.21 8.59
N ILE A 278 -4.51 -18.99 8.87
CA ILE A 278 -5.59 -18.58 9.77
C ILE A 278 -5.48 -19.36 11.09
N ASP A 279 -5.49 -18.62 12.19
CA ASP A 279 -5.55 -19.18 13.54
C ASP A 279 -6.89 -19.89 13.77
N ARG A 280 -6.82 -21.13 14.25
CA ARG A 280 -7.99 -21.90 14.66
C ARG A 280 -7.96 -22.28 16.14
N SER A 281 -7.19 -21.57 16.96
CA SER A 281 -7.08 -21.81 18.41
C SER A 281 -8.41 -21.69 19.14
N GLY A 282 -8.46 -22.17 20.39
CA GLY A 282 -9.68 -22.16 21.18
C GLY A 282 -10.17 -20.76 21.54
N SER A 283 -9.28 -19.77 21.64
CA SER A 283 -9.63 -18.36 21.87
C SER A 283 -10.54 -17.76 20.79
N MET A 284 -10.41 -18.25 19.55
CA MET A 284 -11.28 -17.88 18.43
C MET A 284 -12.76 -18.24 18.62
N GLN A 285 -13.09 -19.09 19.62
CA GLN A 285 -14.49 -19.40 19.98
C GLN A 285 -15.17 -18.33 20.84
N GLN A 286 -14.43 -17.33 21.33
CA GLN A 286 -15.00 -16.25 22.13
C GLN A 286 -16.06 -15.50 21.33
N THR A 287 -17.23 -15.31 21.96
CA THR A 287 -18.34 -14.56 21.36
C THR A 287 -18.01 -13.06 21.33
N VAL A 288 -18.24 -12.43 20.19
CA VAL A 288 -18.09 -10.98 20.01
C VAL A 288 -19.38 -10.28 20.46
N PRO A 289 -19.30 -9.37 21.44
CA PRO A 289 -20.49 -8.68 21.95
C PRO A 289 -21.29 -7.99 20.84
N GLY A 290 -22.61 -8.13 20.89
CA GLY A 290 -23.54 -7.49 19.95
C GLY A 290 -23.71 -8.20 18.60
N THR A 291 -22.90 -9.20 18.26
CA THR A 291 -22.97 -9.90 16.96
C THR A 291 -23.65 -11.27 17.02
N GLY A 292 -23.68 -11.91 18.19
CA GLY A 292 -24.13 -13.29 18.35
C GLY A 292 -23.20 -14.35 17.71
N LYS A 293 -22.04 -13.94 17.17
CA LYS A 293 -21.04 -14.79 16.49
C LYS A 293 -19.75 -14.88 17.30
N SER A 294 -18.99 -15.94 17.07
CA SER A 294 -17.63 -16.03 17.62
C SER A 294 -16.65 -15.18 16.79
N LYS A 295 -15.49 -14.86 17.40
CA LYS A 295 -14.36 -14.26 16.66
C LYS A 295 -14.05 -15.06 15.39
N GLY A 296 -13.97 -16.39 15.50
CA GLY A 296 -13.67 -17.26 14.37
C GLY A 296 -14.75 -17.24 13.29
N ASP A 297 -16.04 -17.10 13.63
CA ASP A 297 -17.09 -16.99 12.62
C ASP A 297 -16.97 -15.71 11.82
N LEU A 298 -16.73 -14.57 12.49
CA LEU A 298 -16.51 -13.29 11.81
C LEU A 298 -15.25 -13.33 10.92
N ALA A 299 -14.15 -13.90 11.45
CA ALA A 299 -12.91 -14.02 10.70
C ALA A 299 -13.03 -14.91 9.44
N LYS A 300 -13.75 -16.05 9.56
CA LYS A 300 -14.03 -16.95 8.43
C LYS A 300 -14.86 -16.27 7.36
N GLU A 301 -15.91 -15.55 7.75
CA GLU A 301 -16.77 -14.80 6.84
C GLU A 301 -15.96 -13.70 6.11
N ALA A 302 -15.23 -12.88 6.87
CA ALA A 302 -14.40 -11.81 6.31
C ALA A 302 -13.33 -12.33 5.34
N ALA A 303 -12.63 -13.40 5.72
CA ALA A 303 -11.65 -14.03 4.83
C ALA A 303 -12.30 -14.60 3.55
N ALA A 304 -13.49 -15.20 3.68
CA ALA A 304 -14.23 -15.76 2.54
C ALA A 304 -14.77 -14.67 1.59
N GLU A 305 -15.16 -13.51 2.13
CA GLU A 305 -15.58 -12.35 1.34
C GLU A 305 -14.39 -11.72 0.61
N ALA A 306 -13.26 -11.55 1.30
CA ALA A 306 -12.04 -10.99 0.74
C ALA A 306 -11.44 -11.82 -0.42
N LEU A 307 -11.80 -13.10 -0.56
CA LEU A 307 -11.42 -13.91 -1.73
C LEU A 307 -11.96 -13.33 -3.05
N ALA A 308 -13.01 -12.49 -3.01
CA ALA A 308 -13.57 -11.84 -4.20
C ALA A 308 -12.59 -10.84 -4.86
N GLU A 309 -11.68 -10.27 -4.07
CA GLU A 309 -10.69 -9.30 -4.54
C GLU A 309 -9.59 -9.92 -5.42
N PHE A 310 -9.33 -11.21 -5.27
CA PHE A 310 -8.35 -11.91 -6.09
C PHE A 310 -8.89 -12.18 -7.50
N ARG A 311 -8.01 -12.12 -8.50
CA ARG A 311 -8.33 -12.31 -9.92
C ARG A 311 -7.85 -13.68 -10.41
N GLY A 312 -8.30 -14.10 -11.57
CA GLY A 312 -7.96 -15.42 -12.14
C GLY A 312 -6.48 -15.69 -12.35
N GLN A 313 -5.65 -14.64 -12.44
CA GLN A 313 -4.20 -14.74 -12.55
C GLN A 313 -3.49 -14.93 -11.21
N ASP A 314 -4.15 -14.61 -10.10
CA ASP A 314 -3.61 -14.76 -8.75
C ASP A 314 -3.59 -16.23 -8.33
N GLN A 315 -2.73 -16.55 -7.37
CA GLN A 315 -2.68 -17.84 -6.71
C GLN A 315 -2.88 -17.66 -5.21
N VAL A 316 -3.78 -18.43 -4.65
CA VAL A 316 -4.07 -18.40 -3.21
C VAL A 316 -4.07 -19.82 -2.65
N GLY A 317 -3.43 -19.98 -1.48
CA GLY A 317 -3.49 -21.21 -0.68
C GLY A 317 -4.03 -20.91 0.71
N LEU A 318 -4.43 -21.95 1.43
CA LEU A 318 -4.96 -21.84 2.78
C LEU A 318 -4.27 -22.84 3.71
N TRP A 319 -3.62 -22.31 4.74
CA TRP A 319 -3.20 -23.05 5.91
C TRP A 319 -4.02 -22.64 7.12
N VAL A 320 -4.17 -23.57 8.06
CA VAL A 320 -4.69 -23.29 9.40
C VAL A 320 -3.68 -23.71 10.44
N PHE A 321 -3.69 -23.08 11.60
CA PHE A 321 -2.76 -23.43 12.64
C PHE A 321 -3.36 -23.43 14.05
N SER A 322 -2.78 -24.25 14.88
CA SER A 322 -2.95 -24.27 16.33
C SER A 322 -1.73 -24.97 16.94
N ALA A 323 -1.42 -24.72 18.21
CA ALA A 323 -0.28 -25.41 18.85
C ALA A 323 -0.47 -26.94 18.82
N ALA A 324 0.53 -27.67 18.34
CA ALA A 324 0.52 -29.12 18.32
C ALA A 324 0.50 -29.67 19.75
N ARG A 325 -0.23 -30.78 19.96
CA ARG A 325 -0.39 -31.42 21.28
C ARG A 325 0.82 -32.26 21.69
N ARG A 326 1.60 -32.72 20.69
CA ARG A 326 2.78 -33.57 20.93
C ARG A 326 4.04 -32.91 20.38
N GLN A 327 5.17 -33.21 20.99
CA GLN A 327 6.47 -32.78 20.48
C GLN A 327 6.75 -33.47 19.13
N GLY A 328 7.22 -32.71 18.13
CA GLY A 328 7.49 -33.24 16.79
C GLY A 328 6.31 -33.16 15.81
N GLU A 329 5.09 -32.88 16.27
CA GLU A 329 3.97 -32.61 15.40
C GLU A 329 4.03 -31.14 14.86
N ARG A 330 3.47 -30.93 13.66
CA ARG A 330 3.38 -29.60 13.03
C ARG A 330 2.29 -28.80 13.71
N ASP A 331 2.57 -27.50 13.89
CA ASP A 331 1.59 -26.54 14.42
C ASP A 331 0.60 -26.08 13.33
N TRP A 332 0.76 -26.50 12.07
CA TRP A 332 -0.05 -26.08 10.91
C TRP A 332 -0.52 -27.26 10.09
N GLN A 333 -1.57 -27.00 9.31
CA GLN A 333 -2.12 -27.93 8.31
C GLN A 333 -2.37 -27.17 7.01
N GLU A 334 -1.89 -27.70 5.88
CA GLU A 334 -2.29 -27.27 4.56
C GLU A 334 -3.73 -27.77 4.29
N VAL A 335 -4.68 -26.84 4.17
CA VAL A 335 -6.10 -27.13 3.92
C VAL A 335 -6.41 -27.08 2.44
N VAL A 336 -5.88 -26.04 1.76
CA VAL A 336 -5.97 -25.89 0.31
C VAL A 336 -4.58 -25.51 -0.20
N PRO A 337 -3.98 -26.26 -1.11
CA PRO A 337 -2.69 -25.91 -1.71
C PRO A 337 -2.80 -24.64 -2.56
N LEU A 338 -1.64 -23.96 -2.78
CA LEU A 338 -1.57 -22.83 -3.70
C LEU A 338 -2.13 -23.22 -5.07
N GLY A 339 -3.08 -22.44 -5.57
CA GLY A 339 -3.71 -22.66 -6.85
C GLY A 339 -4.25 -21.37 -7.46
N ARG A 340 -4.39 -21.35 -8.80
CA ARG A 340 -4.97 -20.21 -9.52
C ARG A 340 -6.40 -19.95 -9.07
N MET A 341 -6.78 -18.67 -8.96
CA MET A 341 -8.10 -18.24 -8.51
C MET A 341 -9.18 -18.42 -9.59
N THR A 342 -9.29 -19.69 -10.08
CA THR A 342 -10.45 -20.11 -10.86
C THR A 342 -11.70 -20.13 -9.97
N GLU A 343 -12.89 -20.13 -10.55
CA GLU A 343 -14.13 -20.19 -9.78
C GLU A 343 -14.21 -21.46 -8.91
N ALA A 344 -13.77 -22.60 -9.43
CA ALA A 344 -13.70 -23.85 -8.65
C ALA A 344 -12.74 -23.75 -7.45
N HIS A 345 -11.57 -23.13 -7.64
CA HIS A 345 -10.59 -22.97 -6.55
C HIS A 345 -11.07 -21.96 -5.51
N ARG A 346 -11.72 -20.86 -5.94
CA ARG A 346 -12.37 -19.88 -5.05
C ARG A 346 -13.44 -20.54 -4.20
N SER A 347 -14.32 -21.33 -4.84
CA SER A 347 -15.39 -22.07 -4.15
C SER A 347 -14.81 -23.05 -3.13
N LEU A 348 -13.76 -23.78 -3.48
CA LEU A 348 -13.06 -24.67 -2.56
C LEU A 348 -12.46 -23.93 -1.34
N LEU A 349 -11.75 -22.82 -1.57
CA LEU A 349 -11.22 -21.99 -0.49
C LEU A 349 -12.32 -21.51 0.45
N ARG A 350 -13.42 -21.00 -0.12
CA ARG A 350 -14.58 -20.51 0.63
C ARG A 350 -15.21 -21.62 1.48
N GLU A 351 -15.46 -22.78 0.89
CA GLU A 351 -16.00 -23.96 1.59
C GLU A 351 -15.10 -24.36 2.77
N ARG A 352 -13.80 -24.45 2.53
CA ARG A 352 -12.83 -24.87 3.55
C ARG A 352 -12.68 -23.82 4.67
N LEU A 353 -12.68 -22.53 4.35
CA LEU A 353 -12.66 -21.44 5.34
C LEU A 353 -13.89 -21.51 6.25
N LEU A 354 -15.09 -21.58 5.67
CA LEU A 354 -16.34 -21.58 6.44
C LEU A 354 -16.50 -22.87 7.28
N GLY A 355 -15.93 -24.00 6.81
CA GLY A 355 -15.94 -25.29 7.50
C GLY A 355 -14.87 -25.48 8.58
N LEU A 356 -14.03 -24.48 8.88
CA LEU A 356 -12.98 -24.60 9.89
C LEU A 356 -13.54 -24.84 11.29
N THR A 357 -12.96 -25.83 11.98
CA THR A 357 -13.23 -26.12 13.40
C THR A 357 -12.16 -25.49 14.28
N LEU A 358 -12.57 -24.88 15.38
CA LEU A 358 -11.71 -24.11 16.28
C LEU A 358 -11.33 -24.97 17.48
N SER A 359 -10.02 -25.14 17.75
CA SER A 359 -9.53 -25.86 18.93
C SER A 359 -8.01 -25.74 19.10
N GLY A 360 -7.52 -25.93 20.31
CA GLY A 360 -6.09 -25.97 20.65
C GLY A 360 -5.54 -24.62 21.09
N GLY A 361 -4.24 -24.56 21.32
CA GLY A 361 -3.51 -23.33 21.61
C GLY A 361 -2.95 -22.68 20.34
N THR A 362 -2.08 -21.67 20.46
CA THR A 362 -1.55 -20.87 19.36
C THR A 362 -0.08 -21.20 19.06
N GLY A 363 0.19 -21.80 17.89
CA GLY A 363 1.54 -22.16 17.41
C GLY A 363 2.06 -21.17 16.37
N LEU A 364 2.12 -19.87 16.71
CA LEU A 364 2.36 -18.77 15.78
C LEU A 364 3.73 -18.82 15.10
N TYR A 365 4.81 -18.95 15.89
CA TYR A 365 6.17 -18.73 15.35
C TYR A 365 6.62 -19.85 14.42
N ASN A 366 6.40 -21.10 14.80
CA ASN A 366 6.73 -22.24 13.97
C ASN A 366 5.93 -22.23 12.66
N THR A 367 4.64 -21.88 12.75
CA THR A 367 3.76 -21.79 11.58
C THR A 367 4.20 -20.70 10.64
N THR A 368 4.49 -19.51 11.15
CA THR A 368 4.94 -18.37 10.32
C THR A 368 6.26 -18.70 9.62
N ALA A 369 7.23 -19.32 10.32
CA ALA A 369 8.49 -19.76 9.71
C ALA A 369 8.26 -20.77 8.58
N ALA A 370 7.41 -21.77 8.81
CA ALA A 370 7.10 -22.79 7.81
C ALA A 370 6.34 -22.24 6.60
N ALA A 371 5.38 -21.33 6.84
CA ALA A 371 4.65 -20.65 5.76
C ALA A 371 5.57 -19.79 4.90
N TYR A 372 6.49 -19.07 5.53
CA TYR A 372 7.51 -18.29 4.83
C TYR A 372 8.43 -19.17 3.98
N GLU A 373 8.93 -20.29 4.53
CA GLU A 373 9.74 -21.26 3.81
C GLU A 373 8.96 -21.87 2.62
N LYS A 374 7.68 -22.20 2.81
CA LYS A 374 6.80 -22.72 1.75
C LYS A 374 6.68 -21.69 0.62
N MET A 375 6.41 -20.43 0.95
CA MET A 375 6.24 -19.37 -0.03
C MET A 375 7.54 -19.04 -0.75
N THR A 376 8.67 -19.08 -0.05
CA THR A 376 10.00 -18.95 -0.64
C THR A 376 10.25 -20.04 -1.70
N GLY A 377 9.93 -21.29 -1.39
CA GLY A 377 10.05 -22.42 -2.32
C GLY A 377 9.02 -22.44 -3.46
N SER A 378 7.92 -21.70 -3.30
CA SER A 378 6.83 -21.59 -4.30
C SER A 378 6.76 -20.19 -4.94
N ARG A 379 7.83 -19.42 -4.84
CA ARG A 379 7.92 -18.04 -5.32
C ARG A 379 7.71 -17.94 -6.83
N ARG A 380 6.93 -16.95 -7.24
CA ARG A 380 6.78 -16.54 -8.63
C ARG A 380 7.51 -15.22 -8.85
N GLY A 381 8.43 -15.16 -9.82
CA GLY A 381 9.18 -13.93 -10.12
C GLY A 381 8.31 -12.80 -10.67
N ASP A 382 7.20 -13.16 -11.31
CA ASP A 382 6.23 -12.25 -11.92
C ASP A 382 5.10 -11.82 -10.97
N ALA A 383 5.14 -12.21 -9.69
CA ALA A 383 4.06 -12.00 -8.74
C ALA A 383 4.51 -11.34 -7.43
N ILE A 384 3.56 -10.74 -6.72
CA ILE A 384 3.73 -10.34 -5.32
C ILE A 384 3.57 -11.60 -4.48
N ASN A 385 4.66 -12.04 -3.83
CA ASN A 385 4.67 -13.24 -3.00
C ASN A 385 4.45 -12.88 -1.54
N ALA A 386 3.42 -13.45 -0.89
CA ALA A 386 3.09 -13.07 0.47
C ALA A 386 2.53 -14.20 1.32
N VAL A 387 2.77 -14.09 2.63
CA VAL A 387 2.09 -14.83 3.68
C VAL A 387 1.22 -13.83 4.44
N VAL A 388 -0.04 -14.17 4.65
CA VAL A 388 -0.97 -13.40 5.51
C VAL A 388 -1.28 -14.25 6.73
N VAL A 389 -0.81 -13.84 7.90
CA VAL A 389 -1.02 -14.54 9.17
C VAL A 389 -2.06 -13.80 10.00
N MET A 390 -3.16 -14.45 10.34
CA MET A 390 -4.16 -13.90 11.26
C MET A 390 -4.18 -14.71 12.56
N THR A 391 -4.12 -14.03 13.70
CA THR A 391 -4.20 -14.63 15.05
C THR A 391 -4.88 -13.70 16.04
N ASP A 392 -5.59 -14.27 17.00
CA ASP A 392 -6.17 -13.53 18.14
C ASP A 392 -5.40 -13.73 19.44
N GLY A 393 -4.27 -14.46 19.40
CA GLY A 393 -3.54 -14.87 20.58
C GLY A 393 -2.03 -14.66 20.51
N LYS A 394 -1.39 -14.97 21.66
CA LYS A 394 0.07 -15.01 21.81
C LYS A 394 0.57 -16.41 21.47
N ASN A 395 1.84 -16.51 21.09
CA ASN A 395 2.44 -17.82 20.86
C ASN A 395 2.48 -18.65 22.16
N GLU A 396 1.86 -19.83 22.12
CA GLU A 396 1.74 -20.76 23.28
C GLU A 396 2.54 -22.05 23.11
N ARG A 397 3.46 -22.12 22.13
CA ARG A 397 4.21 -23.34 21.81
C ARG A 397 5.47 -23.48 22.67
N PRO A 398 5.47 -24.26 23.79
CA PRO A 398 6.67 -24.53 24.58
C PRO A 398 7.74 -25.29 23.78
N GLY A 399 9.00 -24.90 23.88
CA GLY A 399 10.11 -25.59 23.20
C GLY A 399 10.13 -25.49 21.68
N GLY A 400 9.29 -24.61 21.09
CA GLY A 400 9.33 -24.24 19.68
C GLY A 400 10.33 -23.12 19.40
N LEU A 401 10.24 -22.57 18.19
CA LEU A 401 10.99 -21.37 17.80
C LEU A 401 10.57 -20.19 18.70
N ASP A 402 11.52 -19.41 19.16
CA ASP A 402 11.25 -18.14 19.84
C ASP A 402 11.10 -17.00 18.83
N LEU A 403 10.70 -15.82 19.29
CA LEU A 403 10.47 -14.68 18.43
C LEU A 403 11.74 -14.22 17.72
N ASP A 404 12.87 -14.17 18.42
CA ASP A 404 14.13 -13.68 17.84
C ASP A 404 14.66 -14.66 16.79
N GLY A 405 14.50 -15.98 17.01
CA GLY A 405 14.80 -17.01 16.03
C GLY A 405 13.90 -16.92 14.79
N LEU A 406 12.61 -16.61 14.96
CA LEU A 406 11.71 -16.34 13.82
C LEU A 406 12.17 -15.10 13.05
N ILE A 407 12.41 -13.99 13.72
CA ILE A 407 12.86 -12.73 13.09
C ILE A 407 14.17 -12.94 12.32
N ALA A 408 15.13 -13.68 12.91
CA ALA A 408 16.38 -14.02 12.23
C ALA A 408 16.15 -14.83 10.94
N LYS A 409 15.26 -15.82 10.98
CA LYS A 409 14.89 -16.63 9.80
C LYS A 409 14.24 -15.80 8.69
N LEU A 410 13.29 -14.91 9.04
CA LEU A 410 12.61 -14.03 8.08
C LEU A 410 13.61 -13.02 7.48
N GLY A 411 14.46 -12.42 8.30
CA GLY A 411 15.44 -11.43 7.88
C GLY A 411 16.58 -11.97 7.03
N ALA A 412 16.93 -13.25 7.19
CA ALA A 412 18.03 -13.88 6.45
C ALA A 412 17.75 -14.07 4.94
N ARG A 413 16.49 -13.99 4.51
CA ARG A 413 16.06 -14.25 3.12
C ARG A 413 15.27 -13.11 2.50
N ARG A 414 15.51 -11.88 2.93
CA ARG A 414 14.80 -10.70 2.42
C ARG A 414 14.92 -10.49 0.91
N GLU A 415 16.04 -10.87 0.33
CA GLU A 415 16.28 -10.79 -1.12
C GLU A 415 15.29 -11.65 -1.92
N GLU A 416 14.66 -12.62 -1.28
CA GLU A 416 13.70 -13.52 -1.90
C GLU A 416 12.30 -12.88 -2.10
N SER A 417 12.10 -11.63 -1.65
CA SER A 417 10.88 -10.82 -1.89
C SER A 417 9.57 -11.49 -1.45
N VAL A 418 9.57 -12.38 -0.44
CA VAL A 418 8.36 -12.87 0.20
C VAL A 418 8.01 -11.97 1.38
N ARG A 419 6.82 -11.40 1.40
CA ARG A 419 6.36 -10.49 2.45
C ARG A 419 5.48 -11.22 3.45
N VAL A 420 5.57 -10.83 4.73
CA VAL A 420 4.67 -11.35 5.77
C VAL A 420 3.78 -10.22 6.26
N PHE A 421 2.50 -10.38 6.06
CA PHE A 421 1.47 -9.49 6.61
C PHE A 421 0.84 -10.18 7.81
N THR A 422 0.62 -9.43 8.89
CA THR A 422 0.02 -9.99 10.10
C THR A 422 -1.25 -9.22 10.46
N ILE A 423 -2.28 -9.94 10.89
CA ILE A 423 -3.53 -9.40 11.40
C ILE A 423 -3.65 -9.80 12.86
N GLY A 424 -3.58 -8.82 13.76
CA GLY A 424 -3.84 -9.01 15.20
C GLY A 424 -5.32 -8.81 15.46
N TYR A 425 -6.03 -9.89 15.83
CA TYR A 425 -7.48 -9.94 15.92
C TYR A 425 -7.93 -10.01 17.38
N GLY A 426 -8.70 -9.00 17.82
CA GLY A 426 -9.12 -8.87 19.21
C GLY A 426 -8.03 -8.32 20.15
N GLU A 427 -8.41 -8.00 21.36
CA GLU A 427 -7.56 -7.31 22.36
C GLU A 427 -6.39 -8.17 22.89
N ASP A 428 -6.50 -9.50 22.80
CA ASP A 428 -5.48 -10.43 23.34
C ASP A 428 -4.28 -10.62 22.40
N ALA A 429 -4.40 -10.20 21.13
CA ALA A 429 -3.33 -10.29 20.15
C ALA A 429 -2.14 -9.38 20.53
N ASP A 430 -0.92 -9.89 20.47
CA ASP A 430 0.28 -9.11 20.75
C ASP A 430 0.69 -8.28 19.50
N GLN A 431 0.11 -7.10 19.38
CA GLN A 431 0.35 -6.19 18.25
C GLN A 431 1.84 -5.85 18.07
N ASN A 432 2.62 -5.77 19.17
CA ASN A 432 4.06 -5.49 19.08
C ASN A 432 4.82 -6.67 18.46
N VAL A 433 4.51 -7.88 18.87
CA VAL A 433 5.09 -9.12 18.31
C VAL A 433 4.73 -9.23 16.83
N LEU A 434 3.46 -9.07 16.48
CA LEU A 434 2.97 -9.17 15.10
C LEU A 434 3.63 -8.13 14.19
N ARG A 435 3.81 -6.90 14.67
CA ARG A 435 4.53 -5.87 13.94
C ARG A 435 5.99 -6.24 13.70
N ARG A 436 6.71 -6.75 14.72
CA ARG A 436 8.11 -7.21 14.57
C ARG A 436 8.23 -8.34 13.55
N ILE A 437 7.28 -9.27 13.53
CA ILE A 437 7.23 -10.36 12.55
C ILE A 437 7.06 -9.80 11.13
N ALA A 438 6.06 -8.94 10.91
CA ALA A 438 5.80 -8.35 9.61
C ALA A 438 6.99 -7.51 9.10
N GLU A 439 7.56 -6.65 9.94
CA GLU A 439 8.72 -5.82 9.61
C GLU A 439 9.97 -6.66 9.26
N ALA A 440 10.14 -7.85 9.86
CA ALA A 440 11.26 -8.73 9.55
C ALA A 440 11.25 -9.26 8.12
N ALA A 441 10.09 -9.29 7.46
CA ALA A 441 9.89 -9.73 6.08
C ALA A 441 9.30 -8.62 5.19
N ASP A 442 9.62 -7.35 5.47
CA ASP A 442 9.20 -6.17 4.69
C ASP A 442 7.68 -6.07 4.41
N GLY A 443 6.86 -6.63 5.28
CA GLY A 443 5.41 -6.54 5.26
C GLY A 443 4.85 -5.49 6.21
N ALA A 444 3.57 -5.62 6.55
CA ALA A 444 2.86 -4.73 7.47
C ALA A 444 2.01 -5.51 8.47
N ALA A 445 1.83 -4.94 9.67
CA ALA A 445 0.92 -5.46 10.68
C ALA A 445 -0.35 -4.60 10.72
N TYR A 446 -1.48 -5.27 10.81
CA TYR A 446 -2.81 -4.70 10.83
C TYR A 446 -3.48 -5.00 12.16
N ASP A 447 -4.11 -3.99 12.72
CA ASP A 447 -4.74 -4.05 14.03
C ASP A 447 -6.27 -4.14 13.87
N SER A 448 -6.83 -5.28 14.25
CA SER A 448 -8.25 -5.53 14.36
C SER A 448 -8.61 -5.85 15.84
N SER A 449 -8.11 -5.03 16.76
CA SER A 449 -8.41 -5.18 18.20
C SER A 449 -9.91 -5.07 18.48
N ASP A 450 -10.66 -4.24 17.72
CA ASP A 450 -12.11 -4.34 17.60
C ASP A 450 -12.47 -5.46 16.62
N PRO A 451 -13.03 -6.58 17.08
CA PRO A 451 -13.38 -7.71 16.21
C PRO A 451 -14.39 -7.39 15.11
N ASN A 452 -15.16 -6.30 15.22
CA ASN A 452 -16.10 -5.90 14.19
C ASN A 452 -15.43 -5.31 12.94
N THR A 453 -14.15 -4.90 13.04
CA THR A 453 -13.41 -4.32 11.91
C THR A 453 -12.73 -5.35 11.01
N ILE A 454 -12.85 -6.64 11.31
CA ILE A 454 -12.07 -7.69 10.63
C ILE A 454 -12.32 -7.73 9.11
N GLY A 455 -13.55 -7.42 8.65
CA GLY A 455 -13.88 -7.35 7.23
C GLY A 455 -13.10 -6.25 6.50
N ASP A 456 -13.07 -5.05 7.10
CA ASP A 456 -12.32 -3.91 6.55
C ASP A 456 -10.82 -4.20 6.55
N ILE A 457 -10.31 -4.82 7.61
CA ILE A 457 -8.91 -5.18 7.74
C ILE A 457 -8.50 -6.25 6.71
N PHE A 458 -9.31 -7.28 6.46
CA PHE A 458 -9.01 -8.23 5.40
C PHE A 458 -8.97 -7.56 4.02
N THR A 459 -9.91 -6.66 3.73
CA THR A 459 -9.91 -5.87 2.49
C THR A 459 -8.64 -5.02 2.40
N GLU A 460 -8.25 -4.36 3.49
CA GLU A 460 -7.02 -3.57 3.56
C GLU A 460 -5.76 -4.43 3.28
N VAL A 461 -5.67 -5.61 3.88
CA VAL A 461 -4.53 -6.53 3.66
C VAL A 461 -4.50 -7.05 2.22
N ILE A 462 -5.64 -7.48 1.67
CA ILE A 462 -5.71 -8.00 0.30
C ILE A 462 -5.42 -6.88 -0.72
N SER A 463 -5.71 -5.64 -0.39
CA SER A 463 -5.40 -4.49 -1.26
C SER A 463 -3.90 -4.27 -1.52
N ASN A 464 -3.02 -4.95 -0.78
CA ASN A 464 -1.57 -4.94 -1.04
C ASN A 464 -1.16 -5.81 -2.24
N PHE A 465 -2.10 -6.54 -2.81
CA PHE A 465 -1.81 -7.56 -3.84
C PHE A 465 -2.42 -7.26 -5.22
#